data_b88b11f0c018b5257a178d1f2aa9be31
#
_entry.id   b88b11f0c018b5257a178d1f2aa9be31
#
_cell.length_a   1.000
_cell.length_b   1.000
_cell.length_c   1.000
_cell.angle_alpha   90.00
_cell.angle_beta   90.00
_cell.angle_gamma   90.00
#
_symmetry.space_group_name_H-M   'P 1'
#
loop_
_entity.id
_entity.type
_entity.pdbx_description
1 polymer ?
#
loop_
_entity_poly.entity_id
_entity_poly.type
_entity_poly.pdbx_seq_one_letter_code
_entity_poly.pdbx_strand_id
1 'polypeptide(L)'
;LVPVVDLHEDISTYFMLHGGGYRLADFSLDVDGRDADIPKYLRGGVRLVFASIFTGLETFDPSISKTYYELYNVWVPGITFRGSESALLEQLRIYYRLVEHHGELRIMAGYADVEKVLGDSSRVGLLLHLEGAEPLSDPYDLKILYMLGVRSIGITWNHCNKYGCGASSRKDYGLTDEGEELVRTANKLGVIVDIAHASRRTALDALAIARKPVLISHANLRRFIDTPRNVDDEVLEALSKNGGVIGLSCIGPLIARGRQATLEDLVDQYLHLHQTYGSHIAAIGTDFLGLLGLPAPRGFESIDKVVNLLAKLKERGLGDRDVERIAYENALRVIKANLE
;
A
#
# COMPACT_ATOMS: atom_id res chain seq x y z
N LEU A 1 7.34 3.44 22.02
CA LEU A 1 7.62 3.26 20.59
C LEU A 1 7.06 4.44 19.81
N VAL A 2 7.76 4.90 18.80
CA VAL A 2 7.24 5.86 17.81
C VAL A 2 6.08 5.15 17.09
N PRO A 3 4.92 5.79 16.95
CA PRO A 3 3.84 5.20 16.15
C PRO A 3 4.29 5.03 14.70
N VAL A 4 3.80 3.97 14.04
CA VAL A 4 4.09 3.66 12.65
C VAL A 4 2.81 3.64 11.84
N VAL A 5 2.83 4.23 10.65
CA VAL A 5 1.79 4.12 9.63
C VAL A 5 2.38 3.34 8.45
N ASP A 6 1.78 2.21 8.11
CA ASP A 6 2.09 1.47 6.89
C ASP A 6 1.05 1.80 5.80
N LEU A 7 1.53 2.28 4.67
CA LEU A 7 0.68 2.75 3.58
C LEU A 7 0.13 1.61 2.70
N HIS A 8 0.55 0.36 2.90
CA HIS A 8 0.02 -0.76 2.13
C HIS A 8 0.32 -2.12 2.74
N GLU A 9 -0.74 -2.89 3.01
CA GLU A 9 -0.66 -4.32 3.31
C GLU A 9 -1.87 -5.08 2.76
N ASP A 10 -1.63 -6.28 2.22
CA ASP A 10 -2.63 -7.13 1.55
C ASP A 10 -3.34 -8.10 2.48
N ILE A 11 -3.83 -7.62 3.62
CA ILE A 11 -4.43 -8.45 4.68
C ILE A 11 -5.60 -9.30 4.14
N SER A 12 -6.52 -8.71 3.38
CA SER A 12 -7.66 -9.46 2.86
C SER A 12 -7.28 -10.48 1.80
N THR A 13 -6.32 -10.13 0.93
CA THR A 13 -5.77 -11.02 -0.09
C THR A 13 -5.09 -12.22 0.53
N TYR A 14 -4.34 -12.01 1.62
CA TYR A 14 -3.74 -13.11 2.39
C TYR A 14 -4.80 -14.13 2.81
N PHE A 15 -5.92 -13.70 3.40
CA PHE A 15 -6.98 -14.61 3.83
C PHE A 15 -7.69 -15.30 2.67
N MET A 16 -7.82 -14.64 1.53
CA MET A 16 -8.39 -15.25 0.32
C MET A 16 -7.50 -16.35 -0.27
N LEU A 17 -6.18 -16.13 -0.27
CA LEU A 17 -5.23 -17.06 -0.88
C LEU A 17 -4.89 -18.26 0.02
N HIS A 18 -4.83 -18.08 1.34
CA HIS A 18 -4.44 -19.13 2.28
C HIS A 18 -5.60 -20.03 2.72
N GLY A 19 -6.71 -20.00 2.03
CA GLY A 19 -7.64 -21.10 1.89
C GLY A 19 -8.75 -21.29 2.90
N GLY A 20 -9.82 -21.83 2.43
CA GLY A 20 -10.79 -22.70 3.08
C GLY A 20 -11.38 -22.22 4.41
N GLY A 21 -12.21 -21.16 4.35
CA GLY A 21 -13.01 -20.76 5.50
C GLY A 21 -12.42 -19.65 6.35
N TYR A 22 -11.55 -18.81 5.76
CA TYR A 22 -10.97 -17.61 6.39
C TYR A 22 -10.72 -17.80 7.91
N ARG A 23 -9.60 -18.35 8.29
CA ARG A 23 -9.22 -18.45 9.71
C ARG A 23 -8.89 -17.08 10.28
N LEU A 24 -9.86 -16.16 10.23
CA LEU A 24 -9.69 -14.77 10.65
C LEU A 24 -9.26 -14.69 12.13
N ALA A 25 -9.71 -15.63 12.97
CA ALA A 25 -9.30 -15.72 14.36
C ALA A 25 -7.77 -15.89 14.52
N ASP A 26 -7.10 -16.52 13.54
CA ASP A 26 -5.67 -16.78 13.61
C ASP A 26 -4.82 -15.50 13.43
N PHE A 27 -5.43 -14.37 13.05
CA PHE A 27 -4.71 -13.09 12.92
C PHE A 27 -4.23 -12.54 14.27
N SER A 28 -4.78 -13.01 15.38
CA SER A 28 -4.27 -12.73 16.72
C SER A 28 -3.11 -13.64 17.16
N LEU A 29 -2.74 -14.65 16.36
CA LEU A 29 -1.62 -15.52 16.64
C LEU A 29 -0.33 -14.97 16.03
N ASP A 30 0.74 -15.02 16.79
CA ASP A 30 2.10 -14.73 16.29
C ASP A 30 2.58 -15.96 15.49
N VAL A 31 2.42 -15.90 14.18
CA VAL A 31 2.80 -17.02 13.29
C VAL A 31 4.17 -16.77 12.72
N ASP A 32 5.08 -17.72 13.00
CA ASP A 32 6.42 -17.67 12.43
C ASP A 32 6.37 -17.77 10.90
N GLY A 33 7.18 -16.92 10.23
CA GLY A 33 7.20 -16.84 8.77
C GLY A 33 6.05 -16.04 8.13
N ARG A 34 5.05 -15.60 8.90
CA ARG A 34 4.06 -14.62 8.44
C ARG A 34 4.61 -13.21 8.66
N ASP A 35 4.56 -12.37 7.64
CA ASP A 35 5.18 -11.04 7.67
C ASP A 35 4.38 -10.00 8.45
N ALA A 36 3.05 -10.16 8.62
CA ALA A 36 2.23 -9.30 9.46
C ALA A 36 1.11 -10.04 10.19
N ASP A 37 0.82 -9.64 11.43
CA ASP A 37 -0.30 -10.06 12.28
C ASP A 37 -0.45 -9.08 13.46
N ILE A 38 -1.55 -9.20 14.21
CA ILE A 38 -1.83 -8.28 15.32
C ILE A 38 -0.69 -8.22 16.34
N PRO A 39 -0.12 -9.35 16.84
CA PRO A 39 1.04 -9.31 17.72
C PRO A 39 2.24 -8.56 17.15
N LYS A 40 2.53 -8.74 15.85
CA LYS A 40 3.63 -8.05 15.18
C LYS A 40 3.37 -6.56 15.03
N TYR A 41 2.13 -6.16 14.70
CA TYR A 41 1.77 -4.74 14.68
C TYR A 41 2.02 -4.07 16.03
N LEU A 42 1.55 -4.68 17.11
CA LEU A 42 1.70 -4.12 18.46
C LEU A 42 3.17 -4.02 18.86
N ARG A 43 3.99 -5.04 18.57
CA ARG A 43 5.44 -5.03 18.84
C ARG A 43 6.19 -4.00 18.01
N GLY A 44 5.83 -3.83 16.74
CA GLY A 44 6.42 -2.85 15.82
C GLY A 44 5.98 -1.40 16.07
N GLY A 45 4.99 -1.19 16.94
CA GLY A 45 4.42 0.14 17.14
C GLY A 45 3.52 0.59 16.00
N VAL A 46 3.07 -0.32 15.14
CA VAL A 46 2.14 -0.01 14.04
C VAL A 46 0.80 0.39 14.61
N ARG A 47 0.28 1.53 14.17
CA ARG A 47 -0.98 2.09 14.63
C ARG A 47 -2.00 2.24 13.51
N LEU A 48 -1.52 2.32 12.27
CA LEU A 48 -2.38 2.45 11.11
C LEU A 48 -1.80 1.67 9.94
N VAL A 49 -2.65 0.94 9.26
CA VAL A 49 -2.34 0.21 8.03
C VAL A 49 -3.33 0.63 6.95
N PHE A 50 -2.85 0.96 5.75
CA PHE A 50 -3.70 1.02 4.57
C PHE A 50 -3.99 -0.42 4.15
N ALA A 51 -5.19 -0.86 4.48
CA ALA A 51 -5.66 -2.23 4.32
C ALA A 51 -6.18 -2.46 2.90
N SER A 52 -5.34 -3.06 2.06
CA SER A 52 -5.56 -3.23 0.62
C SER A 52 -6.78 -4.12 0.32
N ILE A 53 -7.53 -3.70 -0.67
CA ILE A 53 -8.56 -4.47 -1.36
C ILE A 53 -8.03 -4.64 -2.78
N PHE A 54 -7.44 -5.78 -3.06
CA PHE A 54 -6.84 -6.09 -4.34
C PHE A 54 -7.77 -6.95 -5.18
N THR A 55 -8.24 -6.40 -6.29
CA THR A 55 -9.19 -7.09 -7.19
C THR A 55 -8.54 -7.61 -8.47
N GLY A 56 -7.25 -7.40 -8.63
CA GLY A 56 -6.46 -7.84 -9.78
C GLY A 56 -6.31 -9.35 -9.93
N LEU A 57 -6.96 -10.15 -9.08
CA LEU A 57 -7.04 -11.62 -9.21
C LEU A 57 -7.61 -12.07 -10.57
N GLU A 58 -8.33 -11.20 -11.27
CA GLU A 58 -8.80 -11.47 -12.64
C GLU A 58 -7.66 -11.39 -13.67
N THR A 59 -6.58 -10.71 -13.36
CA THR A 59 -5.43 -10.56 -14.25
C THR A 59 -4.35 -11.61 -14.02
N PHE A 60 -4.52 -12.50 -13.02
CA PHE A 60 -3.61 -13.62 -12.83
C PHE A 60 -3.73 -14.62 -13.98
N ASP A 61 -2.67 -14.70 -14.77
CA ASP A 61 -2.45 -15.78 -15.71
C ASP A 61 -2.50 -17.12 -14.95
N PRO A 62 -3.20 -18.16 -15.45
CA PRO A 62 -3.19 -19.50 -14.89
C PRO A 62 -1.77 -20.07 -14.64
N SER A 63 -0.75 -19.58 -15.36
CA SER A 63 0.65 -19.90 -15.11
C SER A 63 1.13 -19.45 -13.72
N ILE A 64 0.52 -18.41 -13.14
CA ILE A 64 0.83 -17.95 -11.80
C ILE A 64 0.38 -18.98 -10.75
N SER A 65 -0.79 -19.62 -10.94
CA SER A 65 -1.23 -20.70 -10.05
C SER A 65 -0.24 -21.86 -10.02
N LYS A 66 0.39 -22.16 -11.16
CA LYS A 66 1.47 -23.13 -11.26
C LYS A 66 2.72 -22.65 -10.51
N THR A 67 3.09 -21.39 -10.69
CA THR A 67 4.22 -20.77 -9.99
C THR A 67 4.01 -20.78 -8.48
N TYR A 68 2.80 -20.50 -8.00
CA TYR A 68 2.45 -20.61 -6.58
C TYR A 68 2.60 -22.03 -6.04
N TYR A 69 2.13 -23.02 -6.79
CA TYR A 69 2.30 -24.41 -6.41
C TYR A 69 3.79 -24.80 -6.35
N GLU A 70 4.57 -24.40 -7.33
CA GLU A 70 6.00 -24.69 -7.40
C GLU A 70 6.82 -23.98 -6.30
N LEU A 71 6.44 -22.75 -5.95
CA LEU A 71 7.16 -21.96 -4.95
C LEU A 71 6.71 -22.25 -3.51
N TYR A 72 5.41 -22.54 -3.31
CA TYR A 72 4.84 -22.60 -1.95
C TYR A 72 4.25 -23.95 -1.58
N ASN A 73 4.22 -24.90 -2.52
CA ASN A 73 3.49 -26.18 -2.35
C ASN A 73 2.03 -25.94 -1.90
N VAL A 74 1.48 -24.78 -2.22
CA VAL A 74 0.09 -24.42 -1.92
C VAL A 74 -0.68 -24.43 -3.24
N TRP A 75 -1.61 -25.38 -3.33
CA TRP A 75 -2.57 -25.35 -4.42
C TRP A 75 -3.56 -24.22 -4.15
N VAL A 76 -3.45 -23.12 -4.89
CA VAL A 76 -4.51 -22.13 -4.95
C VAL A 76 -5.63 -22.79 -5.76
N PRO A 77 -6.74 -23.19 -5.12
CA PRO A 77 -7.86 -23.79 -5.84
C PRO A 77 -8.25 -22.83 -6.95
N GLY A 78 -8.41 -23.36 -8.17
CA GLY A 78 -8.60 -22.60 -9.38
C GLY A 78 -9.45 -21.37 -9.10
N ILE A 79 -8.85 -20.20 -9.26
CA ILE A 79 -9.52 -18.93 -9.02
C ILE A 79 -10.73 -18.97 -9.92
N THR A 80 -11.88 -19.21 -9.34
CA THR A 80 -13.12 -18.97 -10.02
C THR A 80 -13.07 -17.52 -10.40
N PHE A 81 -13.04 -17.21 -11.70
CA PHE A 81 -13.12 -15.85 -12.21
C PHE A 81 -14.38 -15.20 -11.62
N ARG A 82 -14.21 -14.60 -10.47
CA ARG A 82 -15.22 -13.71 -9.89
C ARG A 82 -14.96 -12.37 -10.53
N GLY A 83 -16.00 -11.71 -10.98
CA GLY A 83 -15.87 -10.33 -11.42
C GLY A 83 -15.19 -9.50 -10.34
N SER A 84 -14.43 -8.49 -10.72
CA SER A 84 -13.70 -7.61 -9.81
C SER A 84 -14.58 -7.01 -8.71
N GLU A 85 -15.86 -6.74 -9.00
CA GLU A 85 -16.87 -6.32 -8.02
C GLU A 85 -17.13 -7.38 -6.94
N SER A 86 -17.21 -8.66 -7.32
CA SER A 86 -17.41 -9.76 -6.37
C SER A 86 -16.19 -9.92 -5.45
N ALA A 87 -14.99 -9.78 -6.00
CA ALA A 87 -13.75 -9.83 -5.23
C ALA A 87 -13.65 -8.64 -4.26
N LEU A 88 -14.06 -7.45 -4.69
CA LEU A 88 -14.16 -6.25 -3.85
C LEU A 88 -15.07 -6.49 -2.65
N LEU A 89 -16.30 -6.96 -2.88
CA LEU A 89 -17.26 -7.21 -1.81
C LEU A 89 -16.81 -8.32 -0.84
N GLU A 90 -16.11 -9.34 -1.34
CA GLU A 90 -15.54 -10.40 -0.51
C GLU A 90 -14.48 -9.85 0.43
N GLN A 91 -13.57 -9.03 -0.06
CA GLN A 91 -12.50 -8.43 0.73
C GLN A 91 -13.04 -7.41 1.75
N LEU A 92 -14.01 -6.59 1.38
CA LEU A 92 -14.72 -5.74 2.34
C LEU A 92 -15.34 -6.57 3.47
N ARG A 93 -15.98 -7.69 3.15
CA ARG A 93 -16.55 -8.62 4.15
C ARG A 93 -15.48 -9.19 5.07
N ILE A 94 -14.28 -9.50 4.55
CA ILE A 94 -13.16 -9.96 5.37
C ILE A 94 -12.76 -8.88 6.38
N TYR A 95 -12.58 -7.63 5.97
CA TYR A 95 -12.21 -6.54 6.87
C TYR A 95 -13.25 -6.28 7.96
N TYR A 96 -14.53 -6.25 7.61
CA TYR A 96 -15.60 -6.08 8.60
C TYR A 96 -15.62 -7.24 9.61
N ARG A 97 -15.46 -8.47 9.15
CA ARG A 97 -15.36 -9.63 10.05
C ARG A 97 -14.09 -9.60 10.92
N LEU A 98 -12.95 -9.17 10.38
CA LEU A 98 -11.72 -9.03 11.17
C LEU A 98 -11.93 -8.09 12.37
N VAL A 99 -12.56 -6.94 12.17
CA VAL A 99 -12.81 -5.98 13.27
C VAL A 99 -13.90 -6.46 14.24
N GLU A 100 -14.79 -7.35 13.81
CA GLU A 100 -15.74 -8.02 14.70
C GLU A 100 -15.07 -9.09 15.56
N HIS A 101 -14.08 -9.82 15.01
CA HIS A 101 -13.33 -10.85 15.72
C HIS A 101 -12.26 -10.31 16.66
N HIS A 102 -11.63 -9.19 16.30
CA HIS A 102 -10.45 -8.67 16.98
C HIS A 102 -10.69 -7.27 17.53
N GLY A 103 -10.77 -7.19 18.87
CA GLY A 103 -10.99 -5.94 19.57
C GLY A 103 -9.88 -4.89 19.39
N GLU A 104 -8.72 -5.30 18.93
CA GLU A 104 -7.56 -4.45 18.63
C GLU A 104 -7.72 -3.69 17.31
N LEU A 105 -8.49 -4.23 16.36
CA LEU A 105 -8.64 -3.64 15.02
C LEU A 105 -9.82 -2.69 14.94
N ARG A 106 -9.68 -1.62 14.15
CA ARG A 106 -10.74 -0.63 13.87
C ARG A 106 -10.64 -0.15 12.43
N ILE A 107 -11.79 -0.06 11.74
CA ILE A 107 -11.87 0.61 10.43
C ILE A 107 -11.92 2.12 10.66
N MET A 108 -11.10 2.85 9.88
CA MET A 108 -11.00 4.30 9.94
C MET A 108 -12.04 4.94 9.01
N ALA A 109 -12.96 5.73 9.56
CA ALA A 109 -13.99 6.41 8.80
C ALA A 109 -13.64 7.89 8.50
N GLY A 110 -12.71 8.47 9.23
CA GLY A 110 -12.27 9.85 9.05
C GLY A 110 -11.02 10.17 9.85
N TYR A 111 -10.51 11.40 9.72
CA TYR A 111 -9.28 11.82 10.36
C TYR A 111 -9.32 11.71 11.89
N ALA A 112 -10.47 12.04 12.51
CA ALA A 112 -10.63 11.93 13.96
C ALA A 112 -10.43 10.49 14.50
N ASP A 113 -10.77 9.46 13.71
CA ASP A 113 -10.51 8.08 14.09
C ASP A 113 -9.02 7.75 14.01
N VAL A 114 -8.34 8.29 13.00
CA VAL A 114 -6.88 8.13 12.84
C VAL A 114 -6.14 8.78 14.02
N GLU A 115 -6.51 9.97 14.43
CA GLU A 115 -5.90 10.63 15.61
C GLU A 115 -6.07 9.79 16.88
N LYS A 116 -7.25 9.24 17.10
CA LYS A 116 -7.52 8.39 18.28
C LYS A 116 -6.66 7.12 18.27
N VAL A 117 -6.55 6.44 17.12
CA VAL A 117 -5.81 5.18 17.05
C VAL A 117 -4.30 5.40 17.17
N LEU A 118 -3.78 6.52 16.66
CA LEU A 118 -2.35 6.87 16.82
C LEU A 118 -1.98 7.07 18.29
N GLY A 119 -2.89 7.56 19.12
CA GLY A 119 -2.70 7.75 20.56
C GLY A 119 -2.93 6.48 21.41
N ASP A 120 -3.43 5.39 20.83
CA ASP A 120 -3.76 4.15 21.56
C ASP A 120 -2.81 3.01 21.18
N SER A 121 -1.90 2.67 22.11
CA SER A 121 -0.90 1.63 21.89
C SER A 121 -1.46 0.19 21.82
N SER A 122 -2.73 0.00 22.16
CA SER A 122 -3.42 -1.30 22.13
C SER A 122 -4.25 -1.52 20.86
N ARG A 123 -4.27 -0.56 19.95
CA ARG A 123 -5.12 -0.55 18.78
C ARG A 123 -4.34 -0.38 17.48
N VAL A 124 -4.95 -0.92 16.39
CA VAL A 124 -4.47 -0.75 15.02
C VAL A 124 -5.65 -0.32 14.15
N GLY A 125 -5.51 0.80 13.46
CA GLY A 125 -6.46 1.29 12.47
C GLY A 125 -6.28 0.61 11.13
N LEU A 126 -7.37 0.28 10.47
CA LEU A 126 -7.41 -0.19 9.09
C LEU A 126 -8.07 0.90 8.23
N LEU A 127 -7.29 1.61 7.42
CA LEU A 127 -7.79 2.55 6.43
C LEU A 127 -8.01 1.77 5.14
N LEU A 128 -9.27 1.52 4.78
CA LEU A 128 -9.58 0.70 3.61
C LEU A 128 -9.13 1.40 2.33
N HIS A 129 -8.31 0.70 1.56
CA HIS A 129 -7.68 1.16 0.34
C HIS A 129 -8.02 0.23 -0.83
N LEU A 130 -8.66 0.74 -1.87
CA LEU A 130 -8.87 -0.02 -3.11
C LEU A 130 -7.64 0.09 -4.01
N GLU A 131 -6.96 -1.02 -4.24
CA GLU A 131 -5.78 -1.10 -5.10
C GLU A 131 -6.18 -1.37 -6.55
N GLY A 132 -6.23 -0.30 -7.33
CA GLY A 132 -6.72 -0.31 -8.71
C GLY A 132 -8.23 -0.10 -8.80
N ALA A 133 -8.64 0.73 -9.74
CA ALA A 133 -10.04 1.12 -9.96
C ALA A 133 -10.80 0.15 -10.88
N GLU A 134 -10.25 -1.02 -11.17
CA GLU A 134 -10.82 -2.04 -12.03
C GLU A 134 -12.29 -2.40 -11.71
N PRO A 135 -12.70 -2.48 -10.41
CA PRO A 135 -14.09 -2.80 -10.06
C PRO A 135 -15.11 -1.71 -10.37
N LEU A 136 -14.68 -0.47 -10.60
CA LEU A 136 -15.60 0.64 -10.81
C LEU A 136 -16.07 0.68 -12.27
N SER A 137 -17.38 0.60 -12.47
CA SER A 137 -18.00 0.80 -13.77
C SER A 137 -18.10 2.27 -14.15
N ASP A 138 -18.19 3.14 -13.13
CA ASP A 138 -18.33 4.59 -13.28
C ASP A 138 -17.61 5.30 -12.12
N PRO A 139 -17.03 6.50 -12.30
CA PRO A 139 -16.45 7.28 -11.21
C PRO A 139 -17.40 7.55 -10.02
N TYR A 140 -18.72 7.52 -10.27
CA TYR A 140 -19.73 7.64 -9.23
C TYR A 140 -19.70 6.48 -8.22
N ASP A 141 -19.25 5.27 -8.64
CA ASP A 141 -19.16 4.10 -7.76
C ASP A 141 -18.23 4.35 -6.57
N LEU A 142 -17.26 5.26 -6.71
CA LEU A 142 -16.40 5.67 -5.61
C LEU A 142 -17.21 6.26 -4.43
N LYS A 143 -18.33 6.91 -4.70
CA LYS A 143 -19.22 7.40 -3.66
C LYS A 143 -19.87 6.27 -2.86
N ILE A 144 -20.21 5.18 -3.54
CA ILE A 144 -20.74 3.96 -2.90
C ILE A 144 -19.64 3.33 -2.02
N LEU A 145 -18.44 3.21 -2.55
CA LEU A 145 -17.31 2.67 -1.79
C LEU A 145 -16.94 3.54 -0.59
N TYR A 146 -17.01 4.86 -0.73
CA TYR A 146 -16.85 5.79 0.39
C TYR A 146 -17.86 5.51 1.51
N MET A 147 -19.13 5.25 1.17
CA MET A 147 -20.16 4.86 2.15
C MET A 147 -19.88 3.49 2.78
N LEU A 148 -19.18 2.60 2.06
CA LEU A 148 -18.73 1.30 2.56
C LEU A 148 -17.39 1.37 3.31
N GLY A 149 -16.85 2.56 3.55
CA GLY A 149 -15.66 2.76 4.39
C GLY A 149 -14.34 2.92 3.64
N VAL A 150 -14.30 2.83 2.31
CA VAL A 150 -13.08 3.06 1.53
C VAL A 150 -12.66 4.54 1.64
N ARG A 151 -11.39 4.78 1.91
CA ARG A 151 -10.83 6.14 2.10
C ARG A 151 -9.60 6.41 1.24
N SER A 152 -9.13 5.42 0.48
CA SER A 152 -8.05 5.58 -0.50
C SER A 152 -8.32 4.72 -1.71
N ILE A 153 -7.89 5.19 -2.90
CA ILE A 153 -8.08 4.50 -4.17
C ILE A 153 -6.86 4.61 -5.07
N GLY A 154 -6.36 3.46 -5.53
CA GLY A 154 -5.42 3.37 -6.64
C GLY A 154 -6.13 3.55 -7.99
N ILE A 155 -5.50 4.27 -8.92
CA ILE A 155 -6.08 4.48 -10.26
C ILE A 155 -6.01 3.20 -11.07
N THR A 156 -4.86 2.54 -11.05
CA THR A 156 -4.59 1.31 -11.79
C THR A 156 -3.80 0.34 -10.92
N TRP A 157 -3.88 -0.94 -11.26
CA TRP A 157 -2.80 -1.88 -10.97
C TRP A 157 -1.78 -1.88 -12.13
N ASN A 158 -1.07 -2.97 -12.41
CA ASN A 158 0.03 -3.01 -13.38
C ASN A 158 -0.38 -2.82 -14.86
N HIS A 159 -1.64 -3.02 -15.21
CA HIS A 159 -2.15 -2.93 -16.58
C HIS A 159 -3.01 -1.69 -16.81
N CYS A 160 -3.29 -1.38 -18.09
CA CYS A 160 -4.29 -0.36 -18.38
C CYS A 160 -5.68 -0.87 -18.00
N ASN A 161 -6.45 0.01 -17.38
CA ASN A 161 -7.88 -0.17 -17.16
C ASN A 161 -8.66 1.00 -17.81
N LYS A 162 -9.92 1.16 -17.48
CA LYS A 162 -10.79 2.22 -17.97
C LYS A 162 -10.29 3.63 -17.61
N TYR A 163 -9.54 3.79 -16.51
CA TYR A 163 -9.18 5.07 -15.93
C TYR A 163 -7.76 5.54 -16.29
N GLY A 164 -6.89 4.64 -16.65
CA GLY A 164 -5.50 4.98 -16.99
C GLY A 164 -4.66 3.76 -17.31
N CYS A 165 -3.37 3.98 -17.52
CA CYS A 165 -2.41 2.92 -17.77
C CYS A 165 -1.56 2.63 -16.53
N GLY A 166 -1.34 1.33 -16.28
CA GLY A 166 -0.45 0.83 -15.24
C GLY A 166 1.01 0.70 -15.71
N ALA A 167 1.91 0.48 -14.77
CA ALA A 167 3.36 0.47 -14.99
C ALA A 167 3.85 -0.56 -16.01
N SER A 168 3.16 -1.70 -16.17
CA SER A 168 3.54 -2.76 -17.13
C SER A 168 2.95 -2.56 -18.53
N SER A 169 2.26 -1.46 -18.79
CA SER A 169 1.60 -1.22 -20.07
C SER A 169 2.61 -0.91 -21.16
N ARG A 170 2.52 -1.60 -22.30
CA ARG A 170 3.40 -1.36 -23.46
C ARG A 170 3.18 -0.02 -24.12
N LYS A 171 1.94 0.49 -24.06
CA LYS A 171 1.56 1.81 -24.56
C LYS A 171 0.99 2.60 -23.40
N ASP A 172 1.63 3.69 -23.08
CA ASP A 172 1.24 4.57 -21.99
C ASP A 172 0.43 5.73 -22.56
N TYR A 173 -0.87 5.70 -22.31
CA TYR A 173 -1.80 6.75 -22.74
C TYR A 173 -2.04 7.84 -21.67
N GLY A 174 -1.57 7.59 -20.43
CA GLY A 174 -1.87 8.43 -19.29
C GLY A 174 -3.28 8.20 -18.74
N LEU A 175 -3.85 9.22 -18.11
CA LEU A 175 -5.24 9.21 -17.66
C LEU A 175 -6.20 9.28 -18.87
N THR A 176 -7.36 8.61 -18.71
CA THR A 176 -8.52 8.80 -19.58
C THR A 176 -9.40 9.95 -19.05
N ASP A 177 -10.41 10.36 -19.82
CA ASP A 177 -11.40 11.35 -19.35
C ASP A 177 -12.10 10.85 -18.07
N GLU A 178 -12.45 9.55 -18.02
CA GLU A 178 -13.01 8.95 -16.82
C GLU A 178 -12.00 8.87 -15.66
N GLY A 179 -10.71 8.70 -15.96
CA GLY A 179 -9.65 8.75 -14.97
C GLY A 179 -9.50 10.14 -14.35
N GLU A 180 -9.58 11.20 -15.14
CA GLU A 180 -9.61 12.57 -14.63
C GLU A 180 -10.83 12.82 -13.74
N GLU A 181 -12.02 12.34 -14.16
CA GLU A 181 -13.24 12.46 -13.36
C GLU A 181 -13.14 11.68 -12.06
N LEU A 182 -12.50 10.49 -12.07
CA LEU A 182 -12.25 9.70 -10.86
C LEU A 182 -11.38 10.48 -9.86
N VAL A 183 -10.29 11.10 -10.31
CA VAL A 183 -9.41 11.92 -9.46
C VAL A 183 -10.17 13.14 -8.89
N ARG A 184 -10.98 13.82 -9.71
CA ARG A 184 -11.82 14.93 -9.23
C ARG A 184 -12.87 14.48 -8.22
N THR A 185 -13.49 13.34 -8.47
CA THR A 185 -14.48 12.74 -7.54
C THR A 185 -13.83 12.35 -6.22
N ALA A 186 -12.66 11.73 -6.25
CA ALA A 186 -11.88 11.38 -5.05
C ALA A 186 -11.55 12.63 -4.23
N ASN A 187 -11.03 13.70 -4.87
CA ASN A 187 -10.73 14.96 -4.20
C ASN A 187 -11.98 15.60 -3.56
N LYS A 188 -13.14 15.54 -4.22
CA LYS A 188 -14.40 16.07 -3.72
C LYS A 188 -14.93 15.29 -2.52
N LEU A 189 -14.79 13.97 -2.54
CA LEU A 189 -15.24 13.08 -1.46
C LEU A 189 -14.29 13.04 -0.27
N GLY A 190 -13.05 13.52 -0.44
CA GLY A 190 -12.00 13.34 0.57
C GLY A 190 -11.41 11.93 0.56
N VAL A 191 -11.42 11.24 -0.58
CA VAL A 191 -10.73 9.96 -0.78
C VAL A 191 -9.32 10.23 -1.27
N ILE A 192 -8.34 9.60 -0.65
CA ILE A 192 -6.93 9.76 -1.00
C ILE A 192 -6.67 9.08 -2.34
N VAL A 193 -6.08 9.81 -3.29
CA VAL A 193 -5.65 9.25 -4.57
C VAL A 193 -4.29 8.60 -4.41
N ASP A 194 -4.17 7.34 -4.80
CA ASP A 194 -2.92 6.59 -4.87
C ASP A 194 -2.51 6.36 -6.32
N ILE A 195 -1.25 6.65 -6.64
CA ILE A 195 -0.66 6.45 -7.95
C ILE A 195 0.42 5.35 -7.95
N ALA A 196 0.47 4.51 -6.91
CA ALA A 196 1.21 3.26 -6.96
C ALA A 196 0.70 2.43 -8.16
N HIS A 197 1.58 1.67 -8.79
CA HIS A 197 1.30 0.92 -10.02
C HIS A 197 0.94 1.75 -11.26
N ALA A 198 0.68 3.05 -11.15
CA ALA A 198 0.40 3.87 -12.30
C ALA A 198 1.61 3.94 -13.25
N SER A 199 1.36 4.01 -14.56
CA SER A 199 2.39 4.36 -15.51
C SER A 199 2.93 5.78 -15.23
N ARG A 200 4.14 6.07 -15.75
CA ARG A 200 4.72 7.41 -15.58
C ARG A 200 3.77 8.52 -16.03
N ARG A 201 3.13 8.37 -17.19
CA ARG A 201 2.23 9.38 -17.73
C ARG A 201 0.95 9.50 -16.92
N THR A 202 0.34 8.36 -16.53
CA THR A 202 -0.83 8.36 -15.65
C THR A 202 -0.54 9.05 -14.32
N ALA A 203 0.64 8.78 -13.74
CA ALA A 203 1.06 9.41 -12.49
C ALA A 203 1.21 10.94 -12.62
N LEU A 204 1.87 11.42 -13.68
CA LEU A 204 2.05 12.84 -13.94
C LEU A 204 0.73 13.55 -14.25
N ASP A 205 -0.14 12.94 -15.06
CA ASP A 205 -1.47 13.47 -15.35
C ASP A 205 -2.31 13.60 -14.08
N ALA A 206 -2.30 12.57 -13.21
CA ALA A 206 -3.01 12.57 -11.93
C ALA A 206 -2.48 13.69 -11.01
N LEU A 207 -1.15 13.81 -10.88
CA LEU A 207 -0.52 14.87 -10.08
C LEU A 207 -0.82 16.26 -10.58
N ALA A 208 -0.96 16.46 -11.90
CA ALA A 208 -1.29 17.74 -12.50
C ALA A 208 -2.71 18.23 -12.15
N ILE A 209 -3.67 17.31 -11.97
CA ILE A 209 -5.08 17.65 -11.70
C ILE A 209 -5.49 17.50 -10.25
N ALA A 210 -4.73 16.75 -9.43
CA ALA A 210 -5.02 16.55 -8.04
C ALA A 210 -4.94 17.86 -7.25
N ARG A 211 -6.01 18.17 -6.50
CA ARG A 211 -6.10 19.36 -5.65
C ARG A 211 -5.67 19.13 -4.21
N LYS A 212 -5.53 17.86 -3.84
CA LYS A 212 -5.11 17.41 -2.51
C LYS A 212 -3.83 16.58 -2.65
N PRO A 213 -3.02 16.45 -1.59
CA PRO A 213 -1.84 15.60 -1.63
C PRO A 213 -2.18 14.16 -2.02
N VAL A 214 -1.41 13.62 -2.96
CA VAL A 214 -1.51 12.26 -3.49
C VAL A 214 -0.50 11.38 -2.77
N LEU A 215 -0.70 10.07 -2.77
CA LEU A 215 0.32 9.15 -2.29
C LEU A 215 0.75 8.15 -3.36
N ILE A 216 1.95 7.63 -3.17
CA ILE A 216 2.41 6.37 -3.75
C ILE A 216 2.50 5.41 -2.58
N SER A 217 1.49 4.56 -2.41
CA SER A 217 1.35 3.73 -1.20
C SER A 217 2.54 2.79 -1.01
N HIS A 218 3.02 2.16 -2.09
CA HIS A 218 4.12 1.21 -2.07
C HIS A 218 4.84 1.19 -3.42
N ALA A 219 6.09 1.56 -3.44
CA ALA A 219 6.98 1.50 -4.60
C ALA A 219 8.44 1.66 -4.17
N ASN A 220 9.37 1.50 -5.11
CA ASN A 220 10.78 1.77 -4.88
C ASN A 220 11.32 2.75 -5.94
N LEU A 221 12.61 3.05 -5.91
CA LEU A 221 13.16 4.11 -6.73
C LEU A 221 13.82 3.54 -7.99
N ARG A 222 13.40 4.02 -9.15
CA ARG A 222 13.92 3.57 -10.45
C ARG A 222 15.43 3.82 -10.61
N ARG A 223 15.93 4.82 -9.93
CA ARG A 223 17.35 5.14 -9.87
C ARG A 223 18.20 3.97 -9.35
N PHE A 224 17.69 3.17 -8.41
CA PHE A 224 18.38 2.00 -7.85
C PHE A 224 18.16 0.76 -8.70
N ILE A 225 16.93 0.51 -9.11
CA ILE A 225 16.59 -0.63 -9.97
C ILE A 225 15.70 -0.13 -11.10
N ASP A 226 16.22 -0.14 -12.31
CA ASP A 226 15.48 0.26 -13.52
C ASP A 226 14.45 -0.79 -13.89
N THR A 227 13.22 -0.54 -13.47
CA THR A 227 12.01 -1.30 -13.79
C THR A 227 10.82 -0.36 -13.88
N PRO A 228 9.84 -0.61 -14.75
CA PRO A 228 8.65 0.22 -14.85
C PRO A 228 7.83 0.33 -13.56
N ARG A 229 7.97 -0.65 -12.64
CA ARG A 229 7.26 -0.64 -11.35
C ARG A 229 7.86 0.37 -10.36
N ASN A 230 9.13 0.72 -10.53
CA ASN A 230 9.82 1.70 -9.71
C ASN A 230 9.58 3.11 -10.24
N VAL A 231 9.55 4.08 -9.32
CA VAL A 231 9.21 5.48 -9.60
C VAL A 231 10.45 6.23 -10.09
N ASP A 232 10.31 6.99 -11.16
CA ASP A 232 11.36 7.85 -11.67
C ASP A 232 11.41 9.24 -10.99
N ASP A 233 12.54 9.94 -11.19
CA ASP A 233 12.81 11.20 -10.52
C ASP A 233 11.80 12.32 -10.92
N GLU A 234 11.23 12.30 -12.13
CA GLU A 234 10.24 13.30 -12.56
C GLU A 234 8.92 13.16 -11.79
N VAL A 235 8.47 11.92 -11.59
CA VAL A 235 7.27 11.66 -10.78
C VAL A 235 7.52 12.03 -9.32
N LEU A 236 8.71 11.72 -8.78
CA LEU A 236 9.08 12.10 -7.40
C LEU A 236 9.14 13.63 -7.22
N GLU A 237 9.65 14.35 -8.20
CA GLU A 237 9.66 15.82 -8.17
C GLU A 237 8.24 16.40 -8.19
N ALA A 238 7.38 15.87 -9.05
CA ALA A 238 5.97 16.27 -9.12
C ALA A 238 5.22 15.92 -7.83
N LEU A 239 5.45 14.74 -7.24
CA LEU A 239 4.88 14.30 -5.98
C LEU A 239 5.31 15.21 -4.82
N SER A 240 6.59 15.56 -4.75
CA SER A 240 7.12 16.48 -3.74
C SER A 240 6.46 17.87 -3.84
N LYS A 241 6.28 18.40 -5.06
CA LYS A 241 5.58 19.68 -5.30
C LYS A 241 4.10 19.64 -4.93
N ASN A 242 3.44 18.49 -5.14
CA ASN A 242 2.05 18.24 -4.74
C ASN A 242 1.89 18.14 -3.21
N GLY A 243 2.97 17.95 -2.46
CA GLY A 243 2.95 17.68 -1.04
C GLY A 243 2.57 16.23 -0.70
N GLY A 244 2.68 15.33 -1.67
CA GLY A 244 2.43 13.91 -1.51
C GLY A 244 3.56 13.15 -0.81
N VAL A 245 3.40 11.83 -0.69
CA VAL A 245 4.39 10.94 -0.06
C VAL A 245 4.52 9.64 -0.84
N ILE A 246 5.69 9.01 -0.73
CA ILE A 246 5.96 7.67 -1.22
C ILE A 246 6.29 6.72 -0.07
N GLY A 247 5.54 5.61 0.04
CA GLY A 247 5.90 4.46 0.86
C GLY A 247 6.90 3.57 0.14
N LEU A 248 8.06 3.29 0.76
CA LEU A 248 9.01 2.35 0.18
C LEU A 248 8.61 0.92 0.52
N SER A 249 8.53 0.06 -0.51
CA SER A 249 8.08 -1.32 -0.38
C SER A 249 9.20 -2.28 0.01
N CYS A 250 8.78 -3.44 0.53
CA CYS A 250 9.66 -4.55 0.90
C CYS A 250 9.75 -5.64 -0.19
N ILE A 251 9.35 -5.33 -1.42
CA ILE A 251 9.50 -6.26 -2.55
C ILE A 251 10.98 -6.35 -2.95
N GLY A 252 11.67 -7.40 -2.53
CA GLY A 252 13.13 -7.54 -2.71
C GLY A 252 13.64 -7.25 -4.13
N PRO A 253 13.04 -7.79 -5.22
CA PRO A 253 13.46 -7.52 -6.59
C PRO A 253 13.36 -6.05 -7.03
N LEU A 254 12.54 -5.21 -6.37
CA LEU A 254 12.47 -3.77 -6.63
C LEU A 254 13.55 -2.99 -5.90
N ILE A 255 14.21 -3.60 -4.91
CA ILE A 255 15.24 -3.00 -4.06
C ILE A 255 16.64 -3.41 -4.52
N ALA A 256 16.85 -4.69 -4.85
CA ALA A 256 18.13 -5.22 -5.31
C ALA A 256 17.93 -6.25 -6.42
N ARG A 257 18.89 -6.33 -7.36
CA ARG A 257 18.85 -7.27 -8.49
C ARG A 257 19.98 -8.30 -8.37
N GLY A 258 19.67 -9.57 -8.69
CA GLY A 258 20.65 -10.66 -8.72
C GLY A 258 21.12 -11.18 -7.35
N ARG A 259 20.55 -10.65 -6.26
CA ARG A 259 20.77 -11.09 -4.88
C ARG A 259 19.57 -10.76 -4.02
N GLN A 260 19.51 -11.35 -2.84
CA GLN A 260 18.52 -10.93 -1.84
C GLN A 260 18.79 -9.48 -1.39
N ALA A 261 17.74 -8.65 -1.38
CA ALA A 261 17.80 -7.32 -0.81
C ALA A 261 18.06 -7.38 0.71
N THR A 262 18.63 -6.31 1.24
CA THR A 262 18.90 -6.14 2.66
C THR A 262 18.24 -4.87 3.19
N LEU A 263 18.10 -4.76 4.50
CA LEU A 263 17.67 -3.54 5.15
C LEU A 263 18.53 -2.33 4.76
N GLU A 264 19.84 -2.51 4.59
CA GLU A 264 20.75 -1.43 4.16
C GLU A 264 20.38 -0.91 2.75
N ASP A 265 20.05 -1.79 1.81
CA ASP A 265 19.63 -1.38 0.47
C ASP A 265 18.36 -0.54 0.50
N LEU A 266 17.43 -0.87 1.39
CA LEU A 266 16.21 -0.09 1.59
C LEU A 266 16.50 1.26 2.25
N VAL A 267 17.37 1.28 3.26
CA VAL A 267 17.82 2.50 3.95
C VAL A 267 18.49 3.46 2.96
N ASP A 268 19.31 2.97 2.03
CA ASP A 268 19.93 3.81 1.00
C ASP A 268 18.89 4.55 0.15
N GLN A 269 17.75 3.95 -0.13
CA GLN A 269 16.65 4.62 -0.85
C GLN A 269 16.00 5.73 0.02
N TYR A 270 15.78 5.50 1.31
CA TYR A 270 15.31 6.54 2.24
C TYR A 270 16.28 7.72 2.33
N LEU A 271 17.57 7.44 2.43
CA LEU A 271 18.61 8.47 2.48
C LEU A 271 18.64 9.28 1.18
N HIS A 272 18.47 8.63 0.03
CA HIS A 272 18.40 9.32 -1.25
C HIS A 272 17.18 10.27 -1.31
N LEU A 273 16.00 9.81 -0.89
CA LEU A 273 14.81 10.66 -0.81
C LEU A 273 15.03 11.86 0.10
N HIS A 274 15.60 11.62 1.29
CA HIS A 274 15.90 12.67 2.24
C HIS A 274 16.88 13.71 1.68
N GLN A 275 17.97 13.26 1.04
CA GLN A 275 18.99 14.14 0.48
C GLN A 275 18.50 14.96 -0.71
N THR A 276 17.62 14.37 -1.53
CA THR A 276 17.18 15.00 -2.80
C THR A 276 15.94 15.89 -2.61
N TYR A 277 14.97 15.42 -1.81
CA TYR A 277 13.67 16.07 -1.67
C TYR A 277 13.38 16.54 -0.24
N GLY A 278 14.21 16.16 0.73
CA GLY A 278 13.92 16.34 2.16
C GLY A 278 13.10 15.19 2.76
N SER A 279 13.02 15.17 4.10
CA SER A 279 12.36 14.08 4.83
C SER A 279 10.83 14.06 4.74
N HIS A 280 10.23 15.06 4.08
CA HIS A 280 8.76 15.19 3.99
C HIS A 280 8.10 14.28 2.94
N ILE A 281 8.86 13.66 2.04
CA ILE A 281 8.33 12.85 0.94
C ILE A 281 8.25 11.35 1.28
N ALA A 282 9.14 10.84 2.16
CA ALA A 282 9.27 9.42 2.43
C ALA A 282 8.30 8.93 3.51
N ALA A 283 7.77 7.74 3.33
CA ALA A 283 6.91 7.02 4.27
C ALA A 283 7.20 5.50 4.19
N ILE A 284 6.52 4.71 5.00
CA ILE A 284 6.59 3.25 4.99
C ILE A 284 5.39 2.72 4.20
N GLY A 285 5.61 1.73 3.34
CA GLY A 285 4.57 1.09 2.55
C GLY A 285 5.03 -0.31 2.17
N THR A 286 5.01 -1.24 3.15
CA THR A 286 5.78 -2.49 3.08
C THR A 286 5.35 -3.47 2.01
N ASP A 287 4.07 -3.48 1.67
CA ASP A 287 3.46 -4.48 0.79
C ASP A 287 3.47 -5.89 1.42
N PHE A 288 3.53 -5.96 2.77
CA PHE A 288 3.46 -7.22 3.50
C PHE A 288 2.10 -7.90 3.30
N LEU A 289 2.10 -9.22 3.44
CA LEU A 289 1.00 -10.11 3.07
C LEU A 289 0.68 -10.14 1.56
N GLY A 290 1.29 -9.24 0.77
CA GLY A 290 1.18 -9.13 -0.69
C GLY A 290 2.48 -9.43 -1.44
N LEU A 291 3.56 -9.84 -0.77
CA LEU A 291 4.86 -10.12 -1.42
C LEU A 291 4.81 -11.30 -2.39
N LEU A 292 3.75 -12.07 -2.38
CA LEU A 292 3.50 -13.20 -3.29
C LEU A 292 4.71 -14.17 -3.36
N GLY A 293 5.43 -14.31 -2.20
CA GLY A 293 6.61 -15.14 -2.01
C GLY A 293 7.90 -14.58 -2.57
N LEU A 294 7.87 -13.39 -3.04
CA LEU A 294 9.10 -12.67 -3.23
C LEU A 294 9.74 -12.38 -1.87
N PRO A 295 11.05 -12.53 -1.75
CA PRO A 295 11.71 -12.34 -0.46
C PRO A 295 11.68 -10.87 -0.06
N ALA A 296 11.30 -10.61 1.19
CA ALA A 296 11.53 -9.32 1.83
C ALA A 296 13.05 -9.05 2.03
N PRO A 297 13.43 -7.80 2.28
CA PRO A 297 14.81 -7.47 2.62
C PRO A 297 15.27 -8.19 3.88
N ARG A 298 16.45 -8.83 3.84
CA ARG A 298 17.05 -9.44 5.02
C ARG A 298 17.27 -8.38 6.11
N GLY A 299 16.71 -8.63 7.29
CA GLY A 299 16.70 -7.71 8.42
C GLY A 299 15.38 -6.92 8.56
N PHE A 300 14.46 -7.04 7.58
CA PHE A 300 13.11 -6.48 7.63
C PHE A 300 12.12 -7.45 6.96
N GLU A 301 12.03 -8.68 7.48
CA GLU A 301 11.18 -9.75 6.92
C GLU A 301 9.77 -9.77 7.49
N SER A 302 9.49 -8.93 8.49
CA SER A 302 8.17 -8.81 9.11
C SER A 302 7.96 -7.42 9.71
N ILE A 303 6.72 -7.01 9.85
CA ILE A 303 6.36 -5.64 10.21
C ILE A 303 6.85 -5.23 11.62
N ASP A 304 6.99 -6.15 12.56
CA ASP A 304 7.58 -5.84 13.87
C ASP A 304 9.06 -5.41 13.80
N LYS A 305 9.77 -5.79 12.71
CA LYS A 305 11.15 -5.35 12.45
C LYS A 305 11.26 -3.92 11.91
N VAL A 306 10.14 -3.22 11.75
CA VAL A 306 10.16 -1.79 11.40
C VAL A 306 11.01 -0.97 12.38
N VAL A 307 11.10 -1.40 13.63
CA VAL A 307 11.98 -0.79 14.63
C VAL A 307 13.45 -0.84 14.21
N ASN A 308 13.88 -1.89 13.47
CA ASN A 308 15.24 -1.99 12.93
C ASN A 308 15.46 -0.97 11.82
N LEU A 309 14.45 -0.76 10.95
CA LEU A 309 14.50 0.28 9.91
C LEU A 309 14.69 1.67 10.55
N LEU A 310 13.86 2.02 11.53
CA LEU A 310 13.93 3.32 12.18
C LEU A 310 15.26 3.51 12.93
N ALA A 311 15.77 2.48 13.59
CA ALA A 311 17.09 2.51 14.24
C ALA A 311 18.22 2.68 13.22
N LYS A 312 18.15 1.98 12.10
CA LYS A 312 19.17 2.06 11.04
C LYS A 312 19.19 3.43 10.36
N LEU A 313 18.04 4.05 10.14
CA LEU A 313 17.97 5.42 9.61
C LEU A 313 18.68 6.41 10.54
N LYS A 314 18.50 6.28 11.86
CA LYS A 314 19.25 7.10 12.85
C LYS A 314 20.76 6.83 12.82
N GLU A 315 21.15 5.55 12.80
CA GLU A 315 22.56 5.14 12.68
C GLU A 315 23.23 5.74 11.43
N ARG A 316 22.48 5.83 10.33
CA ARG A 316 22.92 6.41 9.06
C ARG A 316 22.81 7.94 9.01
N GLY A 317 22.46 8.60 10.09
CA GLY A 317 22.57 10.05 10.28
C GLY A 317 21.26 10.85 10.18
N LEU A 318 20.10 10.23 10.09
CA LEU A 318 18.83 10.96 10.18
C LEU A 318 18.55 11.35 11.63
N GLY A 319 18.11 12.59 11.83
CA GLY A 319 17.68 13.06 13.14
C GLY A 319 16.36 12.43 13.59
N ASP A 320 16.10 12.44 14.90
CA ASP A 320 14.86 11.88 15.48
C ASP A 320 13.61 12.43 14.79
N ARG A 321 13.58 13.72 14.51
CA ARG A 321 12.44 14.37 13.84
C ARG A 321 12.21 13.86 12.42
N ASP A 322 13.27 13.57 11.67
CA ASP A 322 13.14 13.05 10.30
C ASP A 322 12.68 11.60 10.32
N VAL A 323 13.13 10.82 11.29
CA VAL A 323 12.67 9.45 11.49
C VAL A 323 11.19 9.40 11.89
N GLU A 324 10.72 10.29 12.76
CA GLU A 324 9.29 10.42 13.11
C GLU A 324 8.45 10.79 11.90
N ARG A 325 8.92 11.72 11.05
CA ARG A 325 8.25 12.06 9.80
C ARG A 325 8.07 10.84 8.90
N ILE A 326 9.12 10.06 8.71
CA ILE A 326 9.09 8.83 7.90
C ILE A 326 8.16 7.78 8.52
N ALA A 327 8.22 7.63 9.85
CA ALA A 327 7.43 6.62 10.55
C ALA A 327 5.92 6.87 10.45
N TYR A 328 5.45 8.12 10.56
CA TYR A 328 4.01 8.39 10.56
C TYR A 328 3.59 9.80 10.12
N GLU A 329 4.36 10.86 10.42
CA GLU A 329 3.87 12.23 10.25
C GLU A 329 3.62 12.62 8.79
N ASN A 330 4.46 12.13 7.86
CA ASN A 330 4.29 12.39 6.44
C ASN A 330 2.99 11.76 5.92
N ALA A 331 2.74 10.49 6.28
CA ALA A 331 1.49 9.82 5.98
C ALA A 331 0.30 10.54 6.61
N LEU A 332 0.42 10.91 7.90
CA LEU A 332 -0.63 11.61 8.63
C LEU A 332 -0.99 12.96 7.98
N ARG A 333 0.00 13.69 7.48
CA ARG A 333 -0.22 14.95 6.76
C ARG A 333 -1.08 14.76 5.51
N VAL A 334 -0.83 13.72 4.72
CA VAL A 334 -1.64 13.39 3.53
C VAL A 334 -3.03 12.95 3.94
N ILE A 335 -3.14 12.08 4.95
CA ILE A 335 -4.43 11.61 5.47
C ILE A 335 -5.27 12.80 5.95
N LYS A 336 -4.68 13.69 6.76
CA LYS A 336 -5.36 14.88 7.27
C LYS A 336 -5.89 15.76 6.14
N ALA A 337 -5.03 16.11 5.18
CA ALA A 337 -5.40 16.99 4.07
C ALA A 337 -6.55 16.44 3.20
N ASN A 338 -6.73 15.12 3.20
CA ASN A 338 -7.79 14.47 2.42
C ASN A 338 -9.05 14.21 3.24
N LEU A 339 -8.94 13.69 4.46
CA LEU A 339 -10.06 13.18 5.24
C LEU A 339 -10.67 14.22 6.21
N GLU A 340 -10.03 15.36 6.42
CA GLU A 340 -10.55 16.50 7.17
C GLU A 340 -11.27 17.47 6.18
#